data_35191713ffedbf213df591ff143cf7c1
#
_entry.id   35191713ffedbf213df591ff143cf7c1
#
_cell.length_a   1.000
_cell.length_b   1.000
_cell.length_c   1.000
_cell.angle_alpha   90.00
_cell.angle_beta   90.00
_cell.angle_gamma   90.00
#
_symmetry.space_group_name_H-M   'P 1'
#
loop_
_entity.id
_entity.type
_entity.pdbx_description
1 polymer ?
#
loop_
_entity_poly.entity_id
_entity_poly.type
_entity_poly.pdbx_seq_one_letter_code
_entity_poly.pdbx_strand_id
1 'polypeptide(L)'
;MKNQQNKDNLFSLFLTFLRFGFMAWGGPVAQIAMIKEELVDQKNWISQDRFKRTLAVYQALPGPEAQELCVYFGMIQKGRIGGFLAGLGFMLPGFLLMLTLSYFYKIYGATALFPLFVGVAPAVSALIIRAAHRISTHILCSKSLIFLGIFSAILTFLQIHFLWVFVICIAFRSFWSKDRKIAAIIFCIAIII
;
A
#
# COMPACT_ATOMS: atom_id res chain seq x y z
N MET A 1 -27.42 -21.69 1.71
CA MET A 1 -27.31 -20.27 2.07
C MET A 1 -27.43 -19.46 0.77
N LYS A 2 -28.61 -18.90 0.51
CA LYS A 2 -28.92 -18.20 -0.74
C LYS A 2 -28.10 -16.92 -0.85
N ASN A 3 -27.26 -16.85 -1.89
CA ASN A 3 -26.65 -15.65 -2.41
C ASN A 3 -27.76 -14.56 -2.59
N GLN A 4 -27.81 -13.60 -1.71
CA GLN A 4 -28.35 -12.31 -2.09
C GLN A 4 -27.30 -11.66 -3.00
N GLN A 5 -27.24 -12.11 -4.25
CA GLN A 5 -26.67 -11.32 -5.32
C GLN A 5 -27.56 -10.09 -5.46
N ASN A 6 -27.22 -9.09 -4.66
CA ASN A 6 -27.83 -7.79 -4.79
C ASN A 6 -27.59 -7.35 -6.25
N LYS A 7 -28.67 -7.02 -6.97
CA LYS A 7 -28.63 -6.50 -8.33
C LYS A 7 -28.09 -5.06 -8.33
N ASP A 8 -26.98 -4.82 -7.67
CA ASP A 8 -26.33 -3.53 -7.80
C ASP A 8 -25.88 -3.40 -9.25
N ASN A 9 -26.39 -2.36 -9.90
CA ASN A 9 -25.98 -2.02 -11.25
C ASN A 9 -24.48 -1.72 -11.25
N LEU A 10 -23.77 -1.97 -12.35
CA LEU A 10 -22.33 -1.65 -12.48
C LEU A 10 -22.02 -0.20 -12.07
N PHE A 11 -22.95 0.70 -12.35
CA PHE A 11 -22.83 2.10 -11.94
C PHE A 11 -22.90 2.29 -10.42
N SER A 12 -23.80 1.58 -9.73
CA SER A 12 -23.88 1.61 -8.26
C SER A 12 -22.62 1.04 -7.60
N LEU A 13 -22.08 -0.03 -8.19
CA LEU A 13 -20.79 -0.59 -7.76
C LEU A 13 -19.67 0.44 -7.90
N PHE A 14 -19.55 1.07 -9.06
CA PHE A 14 -18.55 2.12 -9.30
C PHE A 14 -18.67 3.28 -8.29
N LEU A 15 -19.89 3.78 -8.05
CA LEU A 15 -20.13 4.86 -7.08
C LEU A 15 -19.75 4.47 -5.66
N THR A 16 -19.98 3.22 -5.26
CA THR A 16 -19.55 2.72 -3.94
C THR A 16 -18.02 2.83 -3.77
N PHE A 17 -17.27 2.38 -4.77
CA PHE A 17 -15.81 2.44 -4.71
C PHE A 17 -15.26 3.85 -4.96
N LEU A 18 -15.94 4.67 -5.73
CA LEU A 18 -15.64 6.10 -5.88
C LEU A 18 -15.76 6.82 -4.52
N ARG A 19 -16.82 6.55 -3.78
CA ARG A 19 -17.01 7.07 -2.43
C ARG A 19 -15.87 6.62 -1.50
N PHE A 20 -15.45 5.35 -1.57
CA PHE A 20 -14.30 4.87 -0.80
C PHE A 20 -13.02 5.63 -1.18
N GLY A 21 -12.80 5.90 -2.46
CA GLY A 21 -11.67 6.70 -2.93
C GLY A 21 -11.65 8.13 -2.35
N PHE A 22 -12.80 8.78 -2.27
CA PHE A 22 -12.92 10.09 -1.61
C PHE A 22 -12.71 10.05 -0.10
N MET A 23 -13.07 8.95 0.54
CA MET A 23 -12.93 8.75 2.00
C MET A 23 -11.59 8.10 2.38
N ALA A 24 -10.73 7.81 1.43
CA ALA A 24 -9.48 7.06 1.61
C ALA A 24 -8.37 7.84 2.34
N TRP A 25 -8.72 8.69 3.30
CA TRP A 25 -7.79 9.45 4.13
C TRP A 25 -7.39 8.63 5.36
N GLY A 26 -6.12 8.62 5.72
CA GLY A 26 -5.64 7.96 6.94
C GLY A 26 -4.79 6.70 6.70
N GLY A 27 -4.50 6.38 5.44
CA GLY A 27 -3.60 5.31 5.05
C GLY A 27 -4.22 3.91 5.00
N PRO A 28 -3.46 2.88 4.63
CA PRO A 28 -3.97 1.54 4.26
C PRO A 28 -4.85 0.90 5.35
N VAL A 29 -4.48 1.06 6.62
CA VAL A 29 -5.23 0.43 7.73
C VAL A 29 -6.63 1.03 7.89
N ALA A 30 -6.75 2.35 7.77
CA ALA A 30 -8.05 3.01 7.84
C ALA A 30 -8.92 2.64 6.64
N GLN A 31 -8.31 2.56 5.45
CA GLN A 31 -8.99 2.15 4.21
C GLN A 31 -9.50 0.70 4.31
N ILE A 32 -8.66 -0.23 4.77
CA ILE A 32 -9.04 -1.64 4.96
C ILE A 32 -10.15 -1.76 6.01
N ALA A 33 -10.08 -1.00 7.11
CA ALA A 33 -11.12 -1.00 8.14
C ALA A 33 -12.46 -0.52 7.58
N MET A 34 -12.48 0.57 6.80
CA MET A 34 -13.67 1.11 6.14
C MET A 34 -14.27 0.10 5.15
N ILE A 35 -13.45 -0.52 4.30
CA ILE A 35 -13.88 -1.55 3.35
C ILE A 35 -14.49 -2.74 4.09
N LYS A 36 -13.85 -3.20 5.17
CA LYS A 36 -14.36 -4.29 6.00
C LYS A 36 -15.70 -3.95 6.60
N GLU A 37 -15.82 -2.81 7.26
CA GLU A 37 -17.04 -2.39 7.93
C GLU A 37 -18.22 -2.34 6.95
N GLU A 38 -18.07 -1.69 5.81
CA GLU A 38 -19.18 -1.54 4.86
C GLU A 38 -19.48 -2.81 4.07
N LEU A 39 -18.45 -3.48 3.51
CA LEU A 39 -18.68 -4.60 2.58
C LEU A 39 -18.81 -5.95 3.27
N VAL A 40 -18.18 -6.13 4.43
CA VAL A 40 -18.22 -7.40 5.17
C VAL A 40 -19.22 -7.35 6.29
N ASP A 41 -19.17 -6.32 7.16
CA ASP A 41 -19.98 -6.27 8.37
C ASP A 41 -21.43 -5.79 8.07
N GLN A 42 -21.61 -4.79 7.20
CA GLN A 42 -22.93 -4.25 6.87
C GLN A 42 -23.57 -4.94 5.67
N LYS A 43 -22.87 -5.03 4.54
CA LYS A 43 -23.41 -5.60 3.28
C LYS A 43 -23.27 -7.13 3.18
N ASN A 44 -22.47 -7.77 4.03
CA ASN A 44 -22.24 -9.21 4.07
C ASN A 44 -21.86 -9.83 2.71
N TRP A 45 -21.03 -9.12 1.92
CA TRP A 45 -20.60 -9.62 0.60
C TRP A 45 -19.74 -10.87 0.69
N ILE A 46 -18.97 -11.00 1.77
CA ILE A 46 -18.21 -12.21 2.13
C ILE A 46 -18.25 -12.42 3.64
N SER A 47 -17.94 -13.64 4.10
CA SER A 47 -17.81 -13.93 5.52
C SER A 47 -16.53 -13.33 6.11
N GLN A 48 -16.55 -13.05 7.41
CA GLN A 48 -15.39 -12.55 8.18
C GLN A 48 -14.14 -13.43 8.00
N ASP A 49 -14.31 -14.77 8.00
CA ASP A 49 -13.20 -15.70 7.85
C ASP A 49 -12.61 -15.65 6.43
N ARG A 50 -13.45 -15.48 5.42
CA ARG A 50 -12.98 -15.29 4.05
C ARG A 50 -12.23 -13.98 3.90
N PHE A 51 -12.75 -12.90 4.50
CA PHE A 51 -12.07 -11.61 4.52
C PHE A 51 -10.69 -11.70 5.13
N LYS A 52 -10.56 -12.30 6.33
CA LYS A 52 -9.27 -12.47 7.02
C LYS A 52 -8.25 -13.23 6.18
N ARG A 53 -8.68 -14.33 5.53
CA ARG A 53 -7.80 -15.11 4.64
C ARG A 53 -7.37 -14.31 3.41
N THR A 54 -8.29 -13.60 2.78
CA THR A 54 -7.99 -12.76 1.61
C THR A 54 -7.03 -11.63 1.98
N LEU A 55 -7.29 -10.95 3.09
CA LEU A 55 -6.41 -9.89 3.59
C LEU A 55 -4.99 -10.40 3.88
N ALA A 56 -4.86 -11.57 4.52
CA ALA A 56 -3.56 -12.17 4.79
C ALA A 56 -2.76 -12.47 3.50
N VAL A 57 -3.44 -12.87 2.42
CA VAL A 57 -2.79 -13.08 1.12
C VAL A 57 -2.29 -11.76 0.54
N TYR A 58 -3.12 -10.70 0.54
CA TYR A 58 -2.71 -9.40 0.01
C TYR A 58 -1.61 -8.74 0.84
N GLN A 59 -1.62 -8.93 2.16
CA GLN A 59 -0.54 -8.46 3.04
C GLN A 59 0.80 -9.19 2.83
N ALA A 60 0.76 -10.39 2.27
CA ALA A 60 1.98 -11.13 1.90
C ALA A 60 2.55 -10.71 0.54
N LEU A 61 1.75 -10.08 -0.31
CA LEU A 61 2.15 -9.59 -1.62
C LEU A 61 2.58 -8.11 -1.52
N PRO A 62 3.64 -7.71 -2.24
CA PRO A 62 4.02 -6.30 -2.31
C PRO A 62 3.03 -5.54 -3.21
N GLY A 63 2.19 -4.69 -2.62
CA GLY A 63 1.22 -3.91 -3.38
C GLY A 63 0.34 -3.01 -2.51
N PRO A 64 -0.55 -2.22 -3.14
CA PRO A 64 -1.50 -1.38 -2.45
C PRO A 64 -2.72 -2.20 -1.98
N GLU A 65 -2.60 -2.84 -0.81
CA GLU A 65 -3.57 -3.80 -0.23
C GLU A 65 -5.04 -3.33 -0.32
N ALA A 66 -5.30 -2.06 -0.03
CA ALA A 66 -6.67 -1.52 -0.07
C ALA A 66 -7.23 -1.50 -1.49
N GLN A 67 -6.40 -1.16 -2.49
CA GLN A 67 -6.77 -1.17 -3.90
C GLN A 67 -7.05 -2.59 -4.39
N GLU A 68 -6.20 -3.54 -4.02
CA GLU A 68 -6.35 -4.95 -4.38
C GLU A 68 -7.63 -5.54 -3.78
N LEU A 69 -7.96 -5.18 -2.53
CA LEU A 69 -9.23 -5.55 -1.91
C LEU A 69 -10.43 -4.97 -2.66
N CYS A 70 -10.37 -3.69 -3.09
CA CYS A 70 -11.45 -3.09 -3.88
C CYS A 70 -11.68 -3.84 -5.19
N VAL A 71 -10.60 -4.17 -5.92
CA VAL A 71 -10.66 -4.97 -7.15
C VAL A 71 -11.27 -6.35 -6.87
N TYR A 72 -10.82 -7.03 -5.82
CA TYR A 72 -11.32 -8.34 -5.41
C TYR A 72 -12.83 -8.32 -5.13
N PHE A 73 -13.31 -7.34 -4.35
CA PHE A 73 -14.73 -7.20 -4.07
C PHE A 73 -15.54 -6.90 -5.32
N GLY A 74 -15.02 -6.05 -6.20
CA GLY A 74 -15.63 -5.78 -7.51
C GLY A 74 -15.72 -7.03 -8.37
N MET A 75 -14.67 -7.86 -8.37
CA MET A 75 -14.66 -9.14 -9.11
C MET A 75 -15.67 -10.15 -8.56
N ILE A 76 -15.84 -10.24 -7.25
CA ILE A 76 -16.87 -11.13 -6.65
C ILE A 76 -18.26 -10.71 -7.09
N GLN A 77 -18.54 -9.41 -7.15
CA GLN A 77 -19.88 -8.90 -7.44
C GLN A 77 -20.24 -8.96 -8.93
N LYS A 78 -19.35 -8.56 -9.82
CA LYS A 78 -19.64 -8.37 -11.25
C LYS A 78 -18.52 -8.88 -12.17
N GLY A 79 -17.73 -9.85 -11.71
CA GLY A 79 -16.65 -10.42 -12.51
C GLY A 79 -15.57 -9.42 -12.88
N ARG A 80 -14.87 -9.65 -13.99
CA ARG A 80 -13.72 -8.84 -14.41
C ARG A 80 -14.06 -7.36 -14.59
N ILE A 81 -15.23 -7.06 -15.17
CA ILE A 81 -15.69 -5.67 -15.37
C ILE A 81 -15.95 -4.99 -14.02
N GLY A 82 -16.57 -5.72 -13.08
CA GLY A 82 -16.76 -5.21 -11.72
C GLY A 82 -15.45 -4.90 -11.01
N GLY A 83 -14.45 -5.76 -11.13
CA GLY A 83 -13.12 -5.53 -10.57
C GLY A 83 -12.44 -4.30 -11.17
N PHE A 84 -12.49 -4.14 -12.49
CA PHE A 84 -11.94 -2.97 -13.17
C PHE A 84 -12.63 -1.67 -12.72
N LEU A 85 -13.96 -1.64 -12.68
CA LEU A 85 -14.72 -0.46 -12.26
C LEU A 85 -14.51 -0.12 -10.78
N ALA A 86 -14.41 -1.13 -9.92
CA ALA A 86 -14.11 -0.92 -8.50
C ALA A 86 -12.72 -0.33 -8.29
N GLY A 87 -11.72 -0.87 -8.97
CA GLY A 87 -10.35 -0.36 -8.92
C GLY A 87 -10.25 1.06 -9.46
N LEU A 88 -10.87 1.33 -10.61
CA LEU A 88 -10.90 2.65 -11.22
C LEU A 88 -11.65 3.66 -10.33
N GLY A 89 -12.81 3.28 -9.77
CA GLY A 89 -13.56 4.14 -8.85
C GLY A 89 -12.75 4.54 -7.63
N PHE A 90 -12.04 3.59 -7.02
CA PHE A 90 -11.22 3.86 -5.84
C PHE A 90 -10.01 4.78 -6.14
N MET A 91 -9.37 4.65 -7.31
CA MET A 91 -8.22 5.46 -7.70
C MET A 91 -8.59 6.84 -8.24
N LEU A 92 -9.77 6.98 -8.84
CA LEU A 92 -10.17 8.16 -9.59
C LEU A 92 -10.08 9.48 -8.80
N PRO A 93 -10.53 9.56 -7.53
CA PRO A 93 -10.42 10.80 -6.76
C PRO A 93 -8.98 11.28 -6.57
N GLY A 94 -8.06 10.35 -6.24
CA GLY A 94 -6.64 10.66 -6.11
C GLY A 94 -6.02 11.11 -7.44
N PHE A 95 -6.37 10.44 -8.53
CA PHE A 95 -5.92 10.81 -9.87
C PHE A 95 -6.39 12.21 -10.29
N LEU A 96 -7.67 12.53 -10.08
CA LEU A 96 -8.22 13.84 -10.38
C LEU A 96 -7.58 14.94 -9.52
N LEU A 97 -7.34 14.66 -8.24
CA LEU A 97 -6.64 15.58 -7.35
C LEU A 97 -5.23 15.90 -7.88
N MET A 98 -4.48 14.87 -8.25
CA MET A 98 -3.12 15.04 -8.80
C MET A 98 -3.13 15.80 -10.14
N LEU A 99 -4.08 15.53 -11.03
CA LEU A 99 -4.23 16.28 -12.28
C LEU A 99 -4.53 17.76 -12.01
N THR A 100 -5.44 18.03 -11.08
CA THR A 100 -5.82 19.39 -10.69
C THR A 100 -4.62 20.14 -10.13
N LEU A 101 -3.89 19.55 -9.20
CA LEU A 101 -2.69 20.16 -8.61
C LEU A 101 -1.59 20.37 -9.66
N SER A 102 -1.40 19.42 -10.57
CA SER A 102 -0.43 19.55 -11.67
C SER A 102 -0.79 20.69 -12.63
N TYR A 103 -2.08 20.85 -12.95
CA TYR A 103 -2.57 21.94 -13.77
C TYR A 103 -2.35 23.31 -13.11
N PHE A 104 -2.67 23.44 -11.82
CA PHE A 104 -2.38 24.67 -11.06
C PHE A 104 -0.88 24.94 -10.99
N TYR A 105 -0.06 23.92 -10.79
CA TYR A 105 1.40 24.07 -10.82
C TYR A 105 1.91 24.64 -12.16
N LYS A 106 1.33 24.16 -13.28
CA LYS A 106 1.69 24.66 -14.61
C LYS A 106 1.31 26.13 -14.82
N ILE A 107 0.15 26.56 -14.31
CA ILE A 107 -0.36 27.93 -14.50
C ILE A 107 0.37 28.94 -13.60
N TYR A 108 0.44 28.63 -12.31
CA TYR A 108 0.94 29.58 -11.31
C TYR A 108 2.45 29.48 -11.09
N GLY A 109 3.09 28.43 -11.60
CA GLY A 109 4.51 28.18 -11.46
C GLY A 109 4.95 27.74 -10.07
N ALA A 110 6.20 27.30 -9.99
CA ALA A 110 6.79 26.83 -8.74
C ALA A 110 6.83 27.92 -7.66
N THR A 111 7.06 29.16 -8.04
CA THR A 111 7.22 30.30 -7.12
C THR A 111 5.94 30.61 -6.34
N ALA A 112 4.78 30.59 -7.02
CA ALA A 112 3.50 30.88 -6.37
C ALA A 112 3.04 29.74 -5.44
N LEU A 113 3.38 28.49 -5.77
CA LEU A 113 3.01 27.33 -4.97
C LEU A 113 4.08 26.94 -3.94
N PHE A 114 5.23 27.60 -3.94
CA PHE A 114 6.32 27.33 -3.00
C PHE A 114 5.89 27.38 -1.52
N PRO A 115 5.11 28.36 -1.04
CA PRO A 115 4.63 28.38 0.34
C PRO A 115 3.78 27.15 0.71
N LEU A 116 2.99 26.64 -0.25
CA LEU A 116 2.19 25.42 -0.06
C LEU A 116 3.09 24.20 0.13
N PHE A 117 4.11 24.05 -0.70
CA PHE A 117 5.08 22.93 -0.58
C PHE A 117 5.88 23.00 0.71
N VAL A 118 6.31 24.20 1.12
CA VAL A 118 7.00 24.41 2.41
C VAL A 118 6.09 24.03 3.58
N GLY A 119 4.80 24.34 3.52
CA GLY A 119 3.83 23.98 4.56
C GLY A 119 3.51 22.48 4.61
N VAL A 120 3.47 21.80 3.45
CA VAL A 120 3.15 20.36 3.35
C VAL A 120 4.36 19.48 3.68
N ALA A 121 5.58 19.90 3.38
CA ALA A 121 6.79 19.11 3.56
C ALA A 121 6.98 18.56 5.00
N PRO A 122 6.84 19.36 6.08
CA PRO A 122 6.97 18.84 7.44
C PRO A 122 5.84 17.86 7.80
N ALA A 123 4.62 18.05 7.28
CA ALA A 123 3.52 17.11 7.51
C ALA A 123 3.80 15.75 6.85
N VAL A 124 4.29 15.75 5.62
CA VAL A 124 4.71 14.51 4.91
C VAL A 124 5.86 13.83 5.66
N SER A 125 6.86 14.60 6.11
CA SER A 125 7.98 14.06 6.89
C SER A 125 7.50 13.41 8.19
N ALA A 126 6.58 14.03 8.91
CA ALA A 126 5.97 13.47 10.12
C ALA A 126 5.21 12.16 9.84
N LEU A 127 4.47 12.10 8.73
CA LEU A 127 3.77 10.88 8.31
C LEU A 127 4.73 9.75 7.96
N ILE A 128 5.84 10.05 7.28
CA ILE A 128 6.90 9.06 6.95
C ILE A 128 7.53 8.52 8.23
N ILE A 129 7.90 9.39 9.18
CA ILE A 129 8.47 8.99 10.47
C ILE A 129 7.47 8.11 11.24
N ARG A 130 6.21 8.48 11.28
CA ARG A 130 5.16 7.69 11.92
C ARG A 130 4.98 6.32 11.27
N ALA A 131 4.98 6.26 9.94
CA ALA A 131 4.90 5.00 9.20
C ALA A 131 6.13 4.11 9.47
N ALA A 132 7.34 4.68 9.42
CA ALA A 132 8.57 3.98 9.72
C ALA A 132 8.57 3.44 11.17
N HIS A 133 8.15 4.24 12.14
CA HIS A 133 8.03 3.80 13.54
C HIS A 133 7.04 2.64 13.69
N ARG A 134 5.86 2.73 13.05
CA ARG A 134 4.85 1.68 13.08
C ARG A 134 5.34 0.37 12.48
N ILE A 135 6.01 0.42 11.32
CA ILE A 135 6.58 -0.75 10.66
C ILE A 135 7.70 -1.36 11.52
N SER A 136 8.58 -0.51 12.06
CA SER A 136 9.71 -0.95 12.88
C SER A 136 9.28 -1.68 14.15
N THR A 137 8.22 -1.25 14.81
CA THR A 137 7.71 -1.92 16.03
C THR A 137 7.22 -3.34 15.79
N HIS A 138 6.77 -3.65 14.58
CA HIS A 138 6.34 -5.01 14.21
C HIS A 138 7.47 -5.89 13.67
N ILE A 139 8.47 -5.31 13.02
CA ILE A 139 9.54 -6.05 12.35
C ILE A 139 10.78 -6.19 13.23
N LEU A 140 11.15 -5.16 14.00
CA LEU A 140 12.39 -5.12 14.78
C LEU A 140 12.26 -5.86 16.11
N CYS A 141 11.80 -7.12 16.09
CA CYS A 141 11.64 -7.95 17.28
C CYS A 141 12.96 -8.55 17.80
N SER A 142 14.06 -8.46 17.06
CA SER A 142 15.36 -9.05 17.40
C SER A 142 16.47 -8.01 17.38
N LYS A 143 17.45 -8.12 18.30
CA LYS A 143 18.62 -7.25 18.36
C LYS A 143 19.39 -7.20 17.03
N SER A 144 19.47 -8.34 16.32
CA SER A 144 20.13 -8.42 15.02
C SER A 144 19.38 -7.64 13.93
N LEU A 145 18.03 -7.59 13.98
CA LEU A 145 17.22 -6.82 13.04
C LEU A 145 17.31 -5.31 13.32
N ILE A 146 17.40 -4.92 14.59
CA ILE A 146 17.63 -3.52 14.98
C ILE A 146 18.98 -3.05 14.43
N PHE A 147 20.03 -3.84 14.64
CA PHE A 147 21.37 -3.54 14.10
C PHE A 147 21.34 -3.41 12.57
N LEU A 148 20.67 -4.33 11.89
CA LEU A 148 20.53 -4.29 10.44
C LEU A 148 19.76 -3.05 9.96
N GLY A 149 18.71 -2.65 10.69
CA GLY A 149 17.94 -1.44 10.42
C GLY A 149 18.78 -0.17 10.55
N ILE A 150 19.56 -0.04 11.63
CA ILE A 150 20.48 1.09 11.82
C ILE A 150 21.57 1.10 10.73
N PHE A 151 22.12 -0.06 10.43
CA PHE A 151 23.16 -0.20 9.40
C PHE A 151 22.63 0.20 8.01
N SER A 152 21.41 -0.24 7.63
CA SER A 152 20.79 0.16 6.37
C SER A 152 20.49 1.66 6.31
N ALA A 153 20.08 2.28 7.43
CA ALA A 153 19.87 3.72 7.52
C ALA A 153 21.17 4.50 7.30
N ILE A 154 22.29 4.06 7.86
CA ILE A 154 23.60 4.67 7.65
C ILE A 154 24.03 4.57 6.18
N LEU A 155 23.87 3.38 5.55
CA LEU A 155 24.21 3.20 4.13
C LEU A 155 23.37 4.11 3.23
N THR A 156 22.07 4.26 3.54
CA THR A 156 21.19 5.15 2.81
C THR A 156 21.58 6.63 2.99
N PHE A 157 21.98 7.01 4.21
CA PHE A 157 22.48 8.36 4.49
C PHE A 157 23.77 8.68 3.71
N LEU A 158 24.62 7.67 3.49
CA LEU A 158 25.81 7.76 2.63
C LEU A 158 25.50 7.81 1.13
N GLN A 159 24.22 7.97 0.76
CA GLN A 159 23.74 8.06 -0.64
C GLN A 159 24.02 6.79 -1.48
N ILE A 160 24.22 5.65 -0.84
CA ILE A 160 24.38 4.38 -1.56
C ILE A 160 23.04 4.02 -2.17
N HIS A 161 23.05 3.65 -3.47
CA HIS A 161 21.84 3.30 -4.20
C HIS A 161 21.09 2.18 -3.48
N PHE A 162 19.75 2.31 -3.36
CA PHE A 162 18.92 1.44 -2.53
C PHE A 162 19.06 -0.05 -2.86
N LEU A 163 19.29 -0.40 -4.13
CA LEU A 163 19.51 -1.79 -4.55
C LEU A 163 20.73 -2.41 -3.84
N TRP A 164 21.83 -1.69 -3.75
CA TRP A 164 23.02 -2.16 -3.05
C TRP A 164 22.79 -2.29 -1.54
N VAL A 165 22.01 -1.38 -0.96
CA VAL A 165 21.63 -1.48 0.46
C VAL A 165 20.84 -2.77 0.71
N PHE A 166 19.88 -3.11 -0.19
CA PHE A 166 19.13 -4.36 -0.11
C PHE A 166 20.04 -5.59 -0.21
N VAL A 167 20.94 -5.63 -1.21
CA VAL A 167 21.85 -6.75 -1.41
C VAL A 167 22.75 -6.95 -0.19
N ILE A 168 23.34 -5.88 0.34
CA ILE A 168 24.22 -5.92 1.52
C ILE A 168 23.44 -6.40 2.75
N CYS A 169 22.23 -5.90 2.98
CA CYS A 169 21.40 -6.30 4.11
C CYS A 169 20.99 -7.77 4.04
N ILE A 170 20.63 -8.24 2.85
CA ILE A 170 20.28 -9.65 2.62
C ILE A 170 21.50 -10.55 2.81
N ALA A 171 22.66 -10.18 2.25
CA ALA A 171 23.91 -10.91 2.41
C ALA A 171 24.31 -11.00 3.89
N PHE A 172 24.24 -9.89 4.63
CA PHE A 172 24.54 -9.86 6.06
C PHE A 172 23.58 -10.72 6.87
N ARG A 173 22.28 -10.63 6.62
CA ARG A 173 21.26 -11.44 7.29
C ARG A 173 21.43 -12.92 7.02
N SER A 174 21.82 -13.27 5.81
CA SER A 174 22.03 -14.65 5.41
C SER A 174 23.32 -15.25 6.01
N PHE A 175 24.36 -14.45 6.13
CA PHE A 175 25.59 -14.87 6.81
C PHE A 175 25.33 -15.18 8.29
N TRP A 176 24.45 -14.40 8.93
CA TRP A 176 24.07 -14.60 10.35
C TRP A 176 23.01 -15.68 10.57
N SER A 177 22.26 -16.05 9.55
CA SER A 177 21.24 -17.11 9.57
C SER A 177 21.89 -18.43 9.13
N LYS A 178 21.52 -19.53 9.80
CA LYS A 178 22.01 -20.89 9.51
C LYS A 178 21.61 -21.43 8.12
N ASP A 179 20.74 -20.72 7.40
CA ASP A 179 20.21 -21.10 6.07
C ASP A 179 20.99 -20.47 4.93
N ARG A 180 22.19 -21.01 4.67
CA ARG A 180 23.07 -20.57 3.58
C ARG A 180 22.47 -20.68 2.17
N LYS A 181 21.44 -21.52 1.97
CA LYS A 181 20.83 -21.77 0.64
C LYS A 181 20.03 -20.58 0.11
N ILE A 182 19.32 -19.88 0.98
CA ILE A 182 18.50 -18.72 0.59
C ILE A 182 19.40 -17.53 0.17
N ALA A 183 20.54 -17.37 0.82
CA ALA A 183 21.52 -16.35 0.47
C ALA A 183 22.10 -16.49 -0.93
N ALA A 184 22.46 -17.71 -1.30
CA ALA A 184 23.03 -17.99 -2.60
C ALA A 184 22.02 -17.69 -3.75
N ILE A 185 20.75 -18.01 -3.54
CA ILE A 185 19.68 -17.76 -4.53
C ILE A 185 19.46 -16.25 -4.72
N ILE A 186 19.38 -15.49 -3.62
CA ILE A 186 19.12 -14.04 -3.69
C ILE A 186 20.35 -13.29 -4.21
N PHE A 187 21.55 -13.75 -3.86
CA PHE A 187 22.81 -13.20 -4.41
C PHE A 187 22.92 -13.44 -5.93
N CYS A 188 22.52 -14.61 -6.42
CA CYS A 188 22.45 -14.88 -7.84
C CYS A 188 21.43 -14.01 -8.59
N ILE A 189 20.26 -13.76 -7.98
CA ILE A 189 19.24 -12.88 -8.58
C ILE A 189 19.72 -11.42 -8.63
N ALA A 190 20.43 -10.95 -7.59
CA ALA A 190 20.95 -9.58 -7.52
C ALA A 190 22.13 -9.31 -8.49
N ILE A 191 22.81 -10.35 -8.98
CA ILE A 191 23.86 -10.22 -10.01
C ILE A 191 23.28 -10.17 -11.43
N ILE A 192 22.05 -10.66 -11.62
CA ILE A 192 21.37 -10.75 -12.94
C ILE A 192 20.58 -9.46 -13.26
N ILE A 193 20.30 -8.61 -12.27
CA ILE A 193 19.65 -7.29 -12.40
C ILE A 193 20.69 -6.19 -12.38
#